data_7633f04f32cc0d3f5f7b9f83d9e931ed
#
_entry.id   7633f04f32cc0d3f5f7b9f83d9e931ed
#
_cell.length_a   1.000
_cell.length_b   1.000
_cell.length_c   1.000
_cell.angle_alpha   90.00
_cell.angle_beta   90.00
_cell.angle_gamma   90.00
#
_symmetry.space_group_name_H-M   'P 1'
#
loop_
_entity.id
_entity.type
_entity.pdbx_description
1 polymer ?
#
loop_
_entity_poly.entity_id
_entity_poly.type
_entity_poly.pdbx_seq_one_letter_code
_entity_poly.pdbx_strand_id
1 'polypeptide(L)'
;MIIRYGRFKMLRTVAAPAAFLAAWSAAAALSACGFRLVGSDSLPGIMARPYLSLKDPYTEFSREFERQLKASGATLQMVPANSTAVIEITKDSVQQRTLSVSALNIPTEYELTYTVTFAVQGADKELLAPQTISLSKDYSFEENVLLAKENEADILRQQMARDLVSIAMRRLTRLK
;
A
#
# COMPACT_ATOMS: atom_id res chain seq x y z
N MET A 1 -66.92 54.51 -11.61
CA MET A 1 -65.74 54.11 -10.74
C MET A 1 -65.55 52.61 -10.95
N ILE A 2 -64.64 52.21 -11.85
CA ILE A 2 -64.51 50.84 -12.36
C ILE A 2 -63.18 50.30 -11.84
N ILE A 3 -63.27 49.30 -10.94
CA ILE A 3 -62.11 48.61 -10.41
C ILE A 3 -61.80 47.41 -11.31
N ARG A 4 -60.63 47.46 -11.97
CA ARG A 4 -60.09 46.34 -12.80
C ARG A 4 -59.35 45.38 -11.90
N TYR A 5 -59.83 44.16 -11.75
CA TYR A 5 -59.13 43.02 -11.14
C TYR A 5 -58.07 42.50 -12.12
N GLY A 6 -56.82 42.66 -11.72
CA GLY A 6 -55.69 42.05 -12.41
C GLY A 6 -55.60 40.55 -12.12
N ARG A 7 -55.57 39.73 -13.18
CA ARG A 7 -55.37 38.26 -13.11
C ARG A 7 -53.91 37.96 -12.82
N PHE A 8 -53.61 37.57 -11.61
CA PHE A 8 -52.30 37.01 -11.24
C PHE A 8 -52.20 35.60 -11.82
N LYS A 9 -51.36 35.42 -12.88
CA LYS A 9 -51.02 34.09 -13.42
C LYS A 9 -50.03 33.43 -12.46
N MET A 10 -50.48 32.44 -11.71
CA MET A 10 -49.65 31.50 -11.00
C MET A 10 -48.90 30.61 -11.97
N LEU A 11 -47.66 30.96 -12.30
CA LEU A 11 -46.69 30.04 -12.88
C LEU A 11 -46.07 29.24 -11.73
N ARG A 12 -46.71 28.13 -11.30
CA ARG A 12 -46.14 27.19 -10.36
C ARG A 12 -45.37 26.10 -11.10
N THR A 13 -44.04 26.27 -11.18
CA THR A 13 -43.01 25.31 -10.81
C THR A 13 -43.26 23.84 -11.19
N VAL A 14 -42.88 23.46 -12.40
CA VAL A 14 -42.64 22.07 -12.79
C VAL A 14 -41.13 21.71 -12.75
N ALA A 15 -40.30 22.60 -12.20
CA ALA A 15 -38.83 22.43 -12.18
C ALA A 15 -38.29 21.48 -11.10
N ALA A 16 -39.07 21.13 -10.08
CA ALA A 16 -38.60 20.31 -8.98
C ALA A 16 -38.29 18.82 -9.29
N PRO A 17 -39.13 18.11 -10.10
CA PRO A 17 -38.87 16.71 -10.39
C PRO A 17 -37.68 16.48 -11.33
N ALA A 18 -37.38 17.42 -12.22
CA ALA A 18 -36.26 17.29 -13.15
C ALA A 18 -34.89 17.42 -12.48
N ALA A 19 -34.77 18.28 -11.47
CA ALA A 19 -33.55 18.42 -10.68
C ALA A 19 -33.26 17.17 -9.81
N PHE A 20 -34.31 16.54 -9.27
CA PHE A 20 -34.14 15.27 -8.51
C PHE A 20 -33.72 14.12 -9.43
N LEU A 21 -34.25 14.00 -10.62
CA LEU A 21 -33.86 12.97 -11.60
C LEU A 21 -32.42 13.18 -12.09
N ALA A 22 -31.98 14.41 -12.29
CA ALA A 22 -30.62 14.74 -12.68
C ALA A 22 -29.60 14.43 -11.54
N ALA A 23 -29.96 14.69 -10.28
CA ALA A 23 -29.11 14.36 -9.15
C ALA A 23 -28.97 12.84 -8.95
N TRP A 24 -30.03 12.08 -9.15
CA TRP A 24 -29.99 10.61 -9.08
C TRP A 24 -29.20 9.97 -10.21
N SER A 25 -29.29 10.51 -11.44
CA SER A 25 -28.50 10.03 -12.56
C SER A 25 -27.01 10.35 -12.42
N ALA A 26 -26.65 11.51 -11.84
CA ALA A 26 -25.27 11.85 -11.50
C ALA A 26 -24.69 10.94 -10.40
N ALA A 27 -25.47 10.61 -9.37
CA ALA A 27 -25.05 9.69 -8.32
C ALA A 27 -24.86 8.25 -8.84
N ALA A 28 -25.71 7.78 -9.76
CA ALA A 28 -25.58 6.49 -10.42
C ALA A 28 -24.34 6.43 -11.35
N ALA A 29 -24.00 7.52 -12.03
CA ALA A 29 -22.82 7.61 -12.89
C ALA A 29 -21.50 7.55 -12.10
N LEU A 30 -21.46 8.11 -10.89
CA LEU A 30 -20.30 8.01 -9.99
C LEU A 30 -20.06 6.57 -9.49
N SER A 31 -21.11 5.77 -9.32
CA SER A 31 -20.99 4.36 -8.92
C SER A 31 -20.50 3.46 -10.09
N ALA A 32 -20.66 3.88 -11.34
CA ALA A 32 -20.24 3.13 -12.52
C ALA A 32 -18.73 3.24 -12.81
N CYS A 33 -17.99 4.17 -12.17
CA CYS A 33 -16.56 4.36 -12.38
C CYS A 33 -15.68 3.24 -11.82
N GLY A 34 -16.22 2.18 -11.22
CA GLY A 34 -15.45 1.01 -10.78
C GLY A 34 -14.33 1.33 -9.77
N PHE A 35 -14.41 2.48 -9.10
CA PHE A 35 -13.42 2.89 -8.10
C PHE A 35 -13.51 1.95 -6.90
N ARG A 36 -12.60 0.98 -6.86
CA ARG A 36 -12.44 0.10 -5.70
C ARG A 36 -11.40 0.71 -4.77
N LEU A 37 -11.77 0.94 -3.53
CA LEU A 37 -10.81 1.42 -2.53
C LEU A 37 -9.65 0.42 -2.44
N VAL A 38 -8.44 0.86 -2.77
CA VAL A 38 -7.23 0.04 -2.61
C VAL A 38 -7.03 -0.18 -1.11
N GLY A 39 -7.07 -1.43 -0.67
CA GLY A 39 -6.96 -1.80 0.75
C GLY A 39 -8.12 -2.61 1.31
N SER A 40 -9.18 -2.87 0.51
CA SER A 40 -10.29 -3.74 0.91
C SER A 40 -10.09 -5.22 0.52
N ASP A 41 -8.94 -5.59 -0.04
CA ASP A 41 -8.66 -6.98 -0.34
C ASP A 41 -8.41 -7.73 0.98
N SER A 42 -9.44 -8.41 1.47
CA SER A 42 -9.33 -9.28 2.64
C SER A 42 -8.37 -10.42 2.35
N LEU A 43 -7.52 -10.72 3.31
CA LEU A 43 -6.65 -11.89 3.23
C LEU A 43 -7.51 -13.16 3.16
N PRO A 44 -7.08 -14.20 2.41
CA PRO A 44 -7.78 -15.49 2.37
C PRO A 44 -7.81 -16.11 3.77
N GLY A 45 -8.82 -16.95 4.05
CA GLY A 45 -9.05 -17.54 5.38
C GLY A 45 -7.84 -18.30 5.92
N ILE A 46 -6.98 -18.85 5.05
CA ILE A 46 -5.73 -19.49 5.44
C ILE A 46 -4.72 -18.51 6.08
N MET A 47 -4.86 -17.22 5.80
CA MET A 47 -4.07 -16.14 6.38
C MET A 47 -4.76 -15.48 7.59
N ALA A 48 -5.82 -16.07 8.16
CA ALA A 48 -6.50 -15.50 9.32
C ALA A 48 -5.63 -15.53 10.58
N ARG A 49 -4.81 -16.57 10.77
CA ARG A 49 -3.93 -16.74 11.93
C ARG A 49 -2.52 -17.18 11.49
N PRO A 50 -1.76 -16.31 10.80
CA PRO A 50 -0.43 -16.67 10.35
C PRO A 50 0.58 -16.59 11.51
N TYR A 51 1.63 -17.40 11.42
CA TYR A 51 2.88 -17.21 12.16
C TYR A 51 3.88 -16.50 11.24
N LEU A 52 4.53 -15.46 11.75
CA LEU A 52 5.53 -14.70 11.02
C LEU A 52 6.93 -15.06 11.52
N SER A 53 7.69 -15.77 10.69
CA SER A 53 9.08 -16.14 10.95
C SER A 53 9.99 -15.10 10.30
N LEU A 54 10.62 -14.27 11.12
CA LEU A 54 11.49 -13.17 10.69
C LEU A 54 12.95 -13.49 11.04
N LYS A 55 13.85 -13.24 10.10
CA LYS A 55 15.29 -13.28 10.37
C LYS A 55 15.72 -12.11 11.25
N ASP A 56 15.16 -10.91 11.00
CA ASP A 56 15.34 -9.70 11.80
C ASP A 56 13.99 -8.99 11.93
N PRO A 57 13.43 -8.89 13.14
CA PRO A 57 12.14 -8.22 13.37
C PRO A 57 12.25 -6.69 13.40
N TYR A 58 13.46 -6.13 13.38
CA TYR A 58 13.67 -4.69 13.55
C TYR A 58 13.85 -3.94 12.24
N THR A 59 13.85 -4.62 11.09
CA THR A 59 13.93 -3.98 9.78
C THR A 59 12.67 -3.16 9.47
N GLU A 60 12.78 -2.19 8.57
CA GLU A 60 11.64 -1.38 8.12
C GLU A 60 10.56 -2.24 7.47
N PHE A 61 10.99 -3.23 6.64
CA PHE A 61 10.07 -4.15 5.99
C PHE A 61 9.34 -5.02 7.01
N SER A 62 10.05 -5.65 7.95
CA SER A 62 9.47 -6.55 8.94
C SER A 62 8.40 -5.85 9.79
N ARG A 63 8.69 -4.65 10.30
CA ARG A 63 7.75 -3.84 11.09
C ARG A 63 6.53 -3.40 10.29
N GLU A 64 6.74 -2.93 9.07
CA GLU A 64 5.65 -2.50 8.18
C GLU A 64 4.77 -3.68 7.78
N PHE A 65 5.38 -4.84 7.46
CA PHE A 65 4.68 -6.04 7.05
C PHE A 65 3.80 -6.60 8.18
N GLU A 66 4.34 -6.67 9.40
CA GLU A 66 3.57 -7.05 10.58
C GLU A 66 2.38 -6.12 10.81
N ARG A 67 2.59 -4.80 10.70
CA ARG A 67 1.53 -3.80 10.84
C ARG A 67 0.44 -3.98 9.78
N GLN A 68 0.83 -4.22 8.53
CA GLN A 68 -0.10 -4.37 7.42
C GLN A 68 -0.91 -5.68 7.50
N LEU A 69 -0.29 -6.78 7.95
CA LEU A 69 -1.00 -8.04 8.21
C LEU A 69 -2.08 -7.85 9.26
N LYS A 70 -1.75 -7.20 10.39
CA LYS A 70 -2.73 -6.89 11.46
C LYS A 70 -3.85 -5.97 10.96
N ALA A 71 -3.51 -4.94 10.19
CA ALA A 71 -4.48 -4.02 9.60
C ALA A 71 -5.43 -4.71 8.61
N SER A 72 -4.97 -5.78 7.96
CA SER A 72 -5.78 -6.61 7.05
C SER A 72 -6.61 -7.68 7.77
N GLY A 73 -6.67 -7.66 9.11
CA GLY A 73 -7.49 -8.56 9.93
C GLY A 73 -6.81 -9.88 10.34
N ALA A 74 -5.51 -10.07 10.06
CA ALA A 74 -4.79 -11.25 10.51
C ALA A 74 -4.48 -11.18 12.02
N THR A 75 -4.66 -12.30 12.71
CA THR A 75 -4.27 -12.47 14.13
C THR A 75 -2.96 -13.24 14.20
N LEU A 76 -1.82 -12.53 14.30
CA LEU A 76 -0.50 -13.16 14.33
C LEU A 76 -0.36 -14.10 15.52
N GLN A 77 0.16 -15.29 15.25
CA GLN A 77 0.43 -16.31 16.26
C GLN A 77 1.86 -16.20 16.79
N MET A 78 2.05 -16.52 18.07
CA MET A 78 3.37 -16.49 18.73
C MET A 78 4.16 -17.80 18.51
N VAL A 79 3.47 -18.87 18.12
CA VAL A 79 4.08 -20.18 17.87
C VAL A 79 3.53 -20.79 16.58
N PRO A 80 4.37 -21.46 15.77
CA PRO A 80 3.95 -22.03 14.49
C PRO A 80 2.82 -23.06 14.63
N ALA A 81 2.82 -23.85 15.70
CA ALA A 81 1.84 -24.93 15.91
C ALA A 81 0.38 -24.47 15.97
N ASN A 82 0.13 -23.20 16.32
CA ASN A 82 -1.21 -22.63 16.40
C ASN A 82 -1.61 -21.83 15.15
N SER A 83 -0.74 -21.77 14.15
CA SER A 83 -0.95 -20.97 12.95
C SER A 83 -1.68 -21.73 11.85
N THR A 84 -2.41 -20.98 11.03
CA THR A 84 -3.03 -21.52 9.80
C THR A 84 -2.05 -21.54 8.63
N ALA A 85 -1.02 -20.70 8.68
CA ALA A 85 0.08 -20.65 7.74
C ALA A 85 1.33 -20.05 8.41
N VAL A 86 2.50 -20.40 7.89
CA VAL A 86 3.79 -19.81 8.28
C VAL A 86 4.30 -18.95 7.14
N ILE A 87 4.50 -17.67 7.40
CA ILE A 87 5.16 -16.75 6.48
C ILE A 87 6.62 -16.65 6.91
N GLU A 88 7.54 -17.08 6.08
CA GLU A 88 8.97 -17.06 6.36
C GLU A 88 9.67 -15.97 5.54
N ILE A 89 10.37 -15.05 6.21
CA ILE A 89 11.23 -14.04 5.59
C ILE A 89 12.67 -14.51 5.67
N THR A 90 13.20 -15.04 4.58
CA THR A 90 14.57 -15.61 4.54
C THR A 90 15.62 -14.57 4.21
N LYS A 91 15.26 -13.51 3.50
CA LYS A 91 16.14 -12.39 3.18
C LYS A 91 15.40 -11.07 3.36
N ASP A 92 16.05 -10.13 4.04
CA ASP A 92 15.63 -8.74 4.19
C ASP A 92 16.92 -7.91 4.24
N SER A 93 17.22 -7.17 3.19
CA SER A 93 18.50 -6.47 3.07
C SER A 93 18.40 -5.23 2.20
N VAL A 94 19.04 -4.16 2.67
CA VAL A 94 19.27 -2.94 1.90
C VAL A 94 20.76 -2.88 1.53
N GLN A 95 21.03 -2.59 0.27
CA GLN A 95 22.38 -2.36 -0.25
C GLN A 95 22.44 -0.96 -0.83
N GLN A 96 23.56 -0.28 -0.62
CA GLN A 96 23.86 1.02 -1.22
C GLN A 96 25.12 0.89 -2.06
N ARG A 97 25.08 1.44 -3.27
CA ARG A 97 26.25 1.55 -4.12
C ARG A 97 26.40 2.96 -4.67
N THR A 98 27.64 3.40 -4.89
CA THR A 98 27.92 4.68 -5.56
C THR A 98 27.69 4.54 -7.04
N LEU A 99 26.90 5.45 -7.63
CA LEU A 99 26.66 5.53 -9.08
C LEU A 99 27.62 6.49 -9.76
N SER A 100 27.84 7.65 -9.16
CA SER A 100 28.72 8.68 -9.73
C SER A 100 29.58 9.36 -8.68
N VAL A 101 30.68 9.91 -9.14
CA VAL A 101 31.63 10.68 -8.33
C VAL A 101 31.96 12.01 -9.04
N SER A 102 32.24 13.04 -8.26
CA SER A 102 32.71 14.35 -8.76
C SER A 102 34.13 14.27 -9.32
N ALA A 103 34.61 15.36 -9.92
CA ALA A 103 36.00 15.50 -10.37
C ALA A 103 37.03 15.36 -9.23
N LEU A 104 36.61 15.53 -7.98
CA LEU A 104 37.43 15.35 -6.78
C LEU A 104 37.30 13.94 -6.17
N ASN A 105 36.68 12.99 -6.90
CA ASN A 105 36.44 11.62 -6.49
C ASN A 105 35.53 11.49 -5.24
N ILE A 106 34.65 12.47 -5.03
CA ILE A 106 33.64 12.47 -3.99
C ILE A 106 32.34 11.90 -4.56
N PRO A 107 31.69 10.91 -3.93
CA PRO A 107 30.41 10.38 -4.38
C PRO A 107 29.34 11.45 -4.48
N THR A 108 28.64 11.52 -5.61
CA THR A 108 27.56 12.50 -5.88
C THR A 108 26.20 11.85 -6.05
N GLU A 109 26.17 10.56 -6.41
CA GLU A 109 24.94 9.79 -6.56
C GLU A 109 25.09 8.39 -5.99
N TYR A 110 24.06 7.93 -5.33
CA TYR A 110 23.95 6.58 -4.79
C TYR A 110 22.68 5.90 -5.31
N GLU A 111 22.75 4.57 -5.43
CA GLU A 111 21.61 3.69 -5.61
C GLU A 111 21.37 2.91 -4.32
N LEU A 112 20.14 2.92 -3.83
CA LEU A 112 19.65 1.99 -2.80
C LEU A 112 18.90 0.85 -3.47
N THR A 113 19.28 -0.39 -3.17
CA THR A 113 18.55 -1.60 -3.58
C THR A 113 18.04 -2.32 -2.35
N TYR A 114 16.73 -2.42 -2.21
CA TYR A 114 16.07 -3.16 -1.14
C TYR A 114 15.56 -4.49 -1.66
N THR A 115 15.99 -5.61 -1.07
CA THR A 115 15.64 -6.96 -1.50
C THR A 115 15.04 -7.74 -0.34
N VAL A 116 13.88 -8.36 -0.59
CA VAL A 116 13.20 -9.25 0.35
C VAL A 116 12.89 -10.56 -0.34
N THR A 117 13.14 -11.68 0.37
CA THR A 117 12.73 -13.02 -0.07
C THR A 117 11.84 -13.61 1.00
N PHE A 118 10.67 -14.09 0.59
CA PHE A 118 9.70 -14.71 1.47
C PHE A 118 9.03 -15.91 0.83
N ALA A 119 8.55 -16.83 1.68
CA ALA A 119 7.79 -18.01 1.32
C ALA A 119 6.58 -18.15 2.24
N VAL A 120 5.59 -18.97 1.85
CA VAL A 120 4.43 -19.27 2.68
C VAL A 120 4.19 -20.77 2.70
N GLN A 121 4.20 -21.33 3.91
CA GLN A 121 3.89 -22.74 4.16
C GLN A 121 2.51 -22.85 4.80
N GLY A 122 1.69 -23.74 4.30
CA GLY A 122 0.46 -24.20 4.98
C GLY A 122 0.74 -25.38 5.89
N ALA A 123 -0.31 -25.96 6.48
CA ALA A 123 -0.17 -27.13 7.34
C ALA A 123 0.44 -28.35 6.60
N ASP A 124 -0.04 -28.63 5.38
CA ASP A 124 0.31 -29.85 4.64
C ASP A 124 0.98 -29.56 3.28
N LYS A 125 1.05 -28.31 2.87
CA LYS A 125 1.59 -27.95 1.54
C LYS A 125 2.25 -26.58 1.54
N GLU A 126 3.17 -26.41 0.62
CA GLU A 126 3.68 -25.10 0.26
C GLU A 126 2.58 -24.30 -0.46
N LEU A 127 2.26 -23.11 0.07
CA LEU A 127 1.26 -22.20 -0.50
C LEU A 127 1.90 -21.19 -1.46
N LEU A 128 3.13 -20.82 -1.19
CA LEU A 128 3.91 -19.92 -2.01
C LEU A 128 5.38 -20.32 -1.93
N ALA A 129 5.94 -20.75 -3.04
CA ALA A 129 7.38 -20.99 -3.17
C ALA A 129 8.18 -19.72 -2.88
N PRO A 130 9.44 -19.81 -2.47
CA PRO A 130 10.28 -18.64 -2.18
C PRO A 130 10.25 -17.61 -3.31
N GLN A 131 9.80 -16.41 -2.99
CA GLN A 131 9.69 -15.27 -3.92
C GLN A 131 10.66 -14.19 -3.50
N THR A 132 11.47 -13.73 -4.45
CA THR A 132 12.30 -12.54 -4.25
C THR A 132 11.64 -11.34 -4.90
N ILE A 133 11.52 -10.26 -4.15
CA ILE A 133 11.10 -8.94 -4.61
C ILE A 133 12.21 -7.94 -4.32
N SER A 134 12.46 -7.03 -5.25
CA SER A 134 13.50 -6.02 -5.10
C SER A 134 13.04 -4.71 -5.72
N LEU A 135 13.45 -3.61 -5.11
CA LEU A 135 13.28 -2.26 -5.63
C LEU A 135 14.63 -1.56 -5.59
N SER A 136 14.90 -0.72 -6.58
CA SER A 136 16.07 0.18 -6.60
C SER A 136 15.60 1.61 -6.76
N LYS A 137 16.24 2.53 -6.05
CA LYS A 137 16.02 3.97 -6.14
C LYS A 137 17.35 4.71 -6.04
N ASP A 138 17.52 5.69 -6.90
CA ASP A 138 18.70 6.56 -6.92
C ASP A 138 18.41 7.81 -6.10
N TYR A 139 19.45 8.35 -5.45
CA TYR A 139 19.39 9.64 -4.79
C TYR A 139 20.74 10.37 -4.91
N SER A 140 20.67 11.69 -5.04
CA SER A 140 21.85 12.54 -5.15
C SER A 140 22.38 12.93 -3.78
N PHE A 141 23.70 13.01 -3.65
CA PHE A 141 24.39 13.44 -2.45
C PHE A 141 25.08 14.78 -2.68
N GLU A 142 24.72 15.82 -1.90
CA GLU A 142 25.38 17.12 -1.88
C GLU A 142 26.05 17.31 -0.51
N GLU A 143 27.38 17.53 -0.49
CA GLU A 143 28.18 17.61 0.74
C GLU A 143 27.72 18.69 1.73
N ASN A 144 27.13 19.77 1.24
CA ASN A 144 26.77 20.93 2.06
C ASN A 144 25.55 20.70 2.97
N VAL A 145 24.88 19.53 2.92
CA VAL A 145 23.61 19.26 3.63
C VAL A 145 23.62 17.88 4.29
N LEU A 146 24.72 17.49 4.93
CA LEU A 146 24.96 16.14 5.43
C LEU A 146 23.81 15.58 6.31
N LEU A 147 23.34 16.36 7.29
CA LEU A 147 22.25 15.94 8.19
C LEU A 147 20.90 15.77 7.49
N ALA A 148 20.62 16.57 6.46
CA ALA A 148 19.38 16.43 5.69
C ALA A 148 19.43 15.20 4.79
N LYS A 149 20.59 14.76 4.35
CA LYS A 149 20.80 13.62 3.45
C LYS A 149 20.71 12.26 4.15
N GLU A 150 21.16 12.14 5.40
CA GLU A 150 20.93 10.94 6.21
C GLU A 150 19.43 10.72 6.40
N ASN A 151 18.66 11.78 6.67
CA ASN A 151 17.22 11.73 6.76
C ASN A 151 16.55 11.34 5.42
N GLU A 152 17.07 11.80 4.28
CA GLU A 152 16.54 11.45 2.97
C GLU A 152 16.70 9.95 2.67
N ALA A 153 17.88 9.39 2.93
CA ALA A 153 18.13 7.95 2.74
C ALA A 153 17.22 7.09 3.63
N ASP A 154 16.96 7.51 4.88
CA ASP A 154 16.06 6.80 5.79
C ASP A 154 14.60 6.89 5.35
N ILE A 155 14.14 8.06 4.90
CA ILE A 155 12.82 8.23 4.31
C ILE A 155 12.65 7.34 3.09
N LEU A 156 13.69 7.27 2.24
CA LEU A 156 13.68 6.45 1.03
C LEU A 156 13.60 4.96 1.38
N ARG A 157 14.36 4.47 2.36
CA ARG A 157 14.29 3.08 2.86
C ARG A 157 12.89 2.74 3.36
N GLN A 158 12.27 3.63 4.14
CA GLN A 158 10.90 3.44 4.64
C GLN A 158 9.87 3.42 3.51
N GLN A 159 10.02 4.26 2.48
CA GLN A 159 9.13 4.25 1.31
C GLN A 159 9.28 2.92 0.54
N MET A 160 10.53 2.50 0.28
CA MET A 160 10.80 1.23 -0.40
C MET A 160 10.23 0.03 0.38
N ALA A 161 10.37 0.03 1.71
CA ALA A 161 9.77 -1.00 2.57
C ALA A 161 8.24 -1.05 2.41
N ARG A 162 7.54 0.09 2.43
CA ARG A 162 6.08 0.15 2.21
C ARG A 162 5.68 -0.38 0.84
N ASP A 163 6.44 -0.02 -0.20
CA ASP A 163 6.19 -0.47 -1.57
C ASP A 163 6.37 -2.00 -1.69
N LEU A 164 7.45 -2.55 -1.11
CA LEU A 164 7.70 -4.00 -1.05
C LEU A 164 6.63 -4.74 -0.27
N VAL A 165 6.20 -4.20 0.88
CA VAL A 165 5.08 -4.76 1.66
C VAL A 165 3.81 -4.79 0.83
N SER A 166 3.49 -3.73 0.10
CA SER A 166 2.35 -3.70 -0.83
C SER A 166 2.41 -4.81 -1.87
N ILE A 167 3.61 -5.08 -2.42
CA ILE A 167 3.81 -6.17 -3.39
C ILE A 167 3.61 -7.54 -2.71
N ALA A 168 4.20 -7.74 -1.53
CA ALA A 168 4.05 -8.98 -0.76
C ALA A 168 2.58 -9.24 -0.40
N MET A 169 1.87 -8.25 0.12
CA MET A 169 0.44 -8.34 0.47
C MET A 169 -0.43 -8.73 -0.72
N ARG A 170 -0.20 -8.12 -1.90
CA ARG A 170 -0.90 -8.53 -3.14
C ARG A 170 -0.66 -9.98 -3.55
N ARG A 171 0.51 -10.56 -3.23
CA ARG A 171 0.77 -11.98 -3.47
C ARG A 171 0.03 -12.85 -2.46
N LEU A 172 -0.03 -12.44 -1.19
CA LEU A 172 -0.77 -13.15 -0.15
C LEU A 172 -2.29 -13.19 -0.41
N THR A 173 -2.87 -12.10 -0.90
CA THR A 173 -4.32 -12.06 -1.23
C THR A 173 -4.73 -12.98 -2.37
N ARG A 174 -3.77 -13.44 -3.19
CA ARG A 174 -4.00 -14.36 -4.32
C ARG A 174 -3.83 -15.83 -3.98
N LEU A 175 -3.42 -16.15 -2.74
CA LEU A 175 -3.30 -17.55 -2.30
C LEU A 175 -4.68 -18.24 -2.26
N LYS A 176 -4.68 -19.52 -2.63
CA LYS A 176 -5.91 -20.34 -2.69
C LYS A 176 -5.78 -21.56 -1.80
#